data_800dc4d27b1e6b9604e65f603364670f
#
_entry.id   800dc4d27b1e6b9604e65f603364670f
#
_cell.length_a   1.000
_cell.length_b   1.000
_cell.length_c   1.000
_cell.angle_alpha   90.00
_cell.angle_beta   90.00
_cell.angle_gamma   90.00
#
_symmetry.space_group_name_H-M   'P 1'
#
loop_
_entity.id
_entity.type
_entity.pdbx_description
1 polymer ?
#
loop_
_entity_poly.entity_id
_entity_poly.type
_entity_poly.pdbx_seq_one_letter_code
_entity_poly.pdbx_strand_id
1 'polypeptide(L)'
;MRKFLVILLLPIFLKSVQVVSTENPVIIPNQEVYSLTHASYHFYYQDVIESPKFYGETSVYSTEDLIKESGKVNVDTKLSVLEWRLNKQGQPVFKLSNNQFVMADKRLLYDSSIVNDFSKRVWLEPGFVVYNSPYDQQELKSTLVAYQEVEADMSIFAGGHEFLHIKQIGWVSTDYISNDDNRIQKVQELLSANYQNEQFSIYVKQLSTGKEAGINEDQKMYSASVMKLPYLYYVQEKINQGDYQLDTKLKYVS
;
A
#
# COMPACT_ATOMS: atom_id res chain seq x y z
N MET A 1 27.15 32.78 27.08
CA MET A 1 27.67 31.54 27.66
C MET A 1 26.56 30.63 28.16
N ARG A 2 25.63 30.24 27.34
CA ARG A 2 24.50 29.34 27.74
C ARG A 2 24.21 28.18 26.76
N LYS A 3 25.09 27.92 25.81
CA LYS A 3 24.89 26.86 24.78
C LYS A 3 25.79 25.63 24.90
N PHE A 4 26.66 25.57 25.91
CA PHE A 4 27.60 24.43 26.07
C PHE A 4 27.19 23.38 27.11
N LEU A 5 26.09 23.59 27.86
CA LEU A 5 25.71 22.69 28.94
C LEU A 5 24.86 21.48 28.52
N VAL A 6 24.26 21.54 27.31
CA VAL A 6 23.33 20.48 26.84
C VAL A 6 24.05 19.29 26.22
N ILE A 7 25.26 19.52 25.68
CA ILE A 7 26.02 18.47 24.96
C ILE A 7 26.77 17.54 25.93
N LEU A 8 27.00 17.96 27.18
CA LEU A 8 27.73 17.14 28.14
C LEU A 8 26.89 16.12 28.91
N LEU A 9 25.55 16.19 28.80
CA LEU A 9 24.65 15.25 29.50
C LEU A 9 24.27 14.02 28.66
N LEU A 10 24.43 14.06 27.34
CA LEU A 10 24.12 12.93 26.47
C LEU A 10 25.01 11.69 26.67
N PRO A 11 26.34 11.80 26.90
CA PRO A 11 27.17 10.63 27.15
C PRO A 11 26.94 9.98 28.51
N ILE A 12 26.37 10.70 29.47
CA ILE A 12 26.17 10.19 30.87
C ILE A 12 24.97 9.22 30.90
N PHE A 13 23.94 9.46 30.09
CA PHE A 13 22.79 8.56 29.97
C PHE A 13 23.10 7.26 29.21
N LEU A 14 24.09 7.26 28.34
CA LEU A 14 24.50 6.06 27.58
C LEU A 14 25.47 5.15 28.35
N LYS A 15 26.02 5.61 29.49
CA LYS A 15 26.96 4.84 30.33
C LYS A 15 26.34 4.27 31.60
N SER A 16 25.09 4.52 31.90
CA SER A 16 24.53 4.22 33.21
C SER A 16 23.67 2.96 33.31
N VAL A 17 23.82 2.01 32.42
CA VAL A 17 23.38 0.65 32.70
C VAL A 17 24.62 -0.22 32.95
N GLN A 18 25.44 0.19 33.96
CA GLN A 18 26.22 -0.79 34.70
C GLN A 18 25.25 -1.45 35.67
N VAL A 19 24.91 -2.69 35.40
CA VAL A 19 24.26 -3.54 36.37
C VAL A 19 25.16 -3.54 37.59
N VAL A 20 24.74 -2.84 38.65
CA VAL A 20 25.39 -2.96 39.95
C VAL A 20 25.22 -4.41 40.38
N SER A 21 26.30 -5.15 40.49
CA SER A 21 26.29 -6.49 41.03
C SER A 21 25.78 -6.40 42.45
N THR A 22 24.54 -6.73 42.66
CA THR A 22 23.96 -6.97 43.97
C THR A 22 24.30 -8.40 44.36
N GLU A 23 24.42 -8.67 45.66
CA GLU A 23 24.72 -10.01 46.21
C GLU A 23 23.72 -11.08 45.77
N ASN A 24 22.57 -10.68 45.20
CA ASN A 24 21.59 -11.55 44.56
C ASN A 24 21.47 -11.18 43.05
N PRO A 25 22.09 -11.95 42.16
CA PRO A 25 21.94 -11.72 40.75
C PRO A 25 20.46 -11.87 40.34
N VAL A 26 19.89 -10.81 39.79
CA VAL A 26 18.55 -10.88 39.17
C VAL A 26 18.71 -11.69 37.90
N ILE A 27 18.14 -12.89 37.87
CA ILE A 27 18.07 -13.71 36.68
C ILE A 27 16.92 -13.16 35.84
N ILE A 28 17.26 -12.38 34.81
CA ILE A 28 16.27 -11.90 33.83
C ILE A 28 16.04 -13.02 32.85
N PRO A 29 14.80 -13.49 32.62
CA PRO A 29 14.49 -14.48 31.60
C PRO A 29 15.00 -14.03 30.21
N ASN A 30 15.45 -14.95 29.39
CA ASN A 30 15.98 -14.64 28.06
C ASN A 30 15.03 -13.79 27.20
N GLN A 31 13.73 -13.99 27.35
CA GLN A 31 12.71 -13.21 26.68
C GLN A 31 12.71 -11.73 27.10
N GLU A 32 12.87 -11.44 28.42
CA GLU A 32 12.95 -10.07 28.93
C GLU A 32 14.26 -9.40 28.50
N VAL A 33 15.37 -10.13 28.52
CA VAL A 33 16.66 -9.62 28.00
C VAL A 33 16.54 -9.26 26.54
N TYR A 34 15.90 -10.12 25.75
CA TYR A 34 15.66 -9.86 24.34
C TYR A 34 14.83 -8.57 24.14
N SER A 35 13.71 -8.44 24.84
CA SER A 35 12.83 -7.26 24.74
C SER A 35 13.50 -5.95 25.16
N LEU A 36 14.39 -5.99 26.14
CA LEU A 36 15.13 -4.83 26.64
C LEU A 36 16.28 -4.41 25.71
N THR A 37 16.88 -5.36 24.99
CA THR A 37 18.07 -5.12 24.15
C THR A 37 17.75 -4.85 22.70
N HIS A 38 16.53 -5.17 22.22
CA HIS A 38 16.14 -5.03 20.82
C HIS A 38 15.05 -3.98 20.65
N ALA A 39 15.44 -2.80 20.20
CA ALA A 39 14.53 -1.67 19.95
C ALA A 39 13.41 -1.96 18.94
N SER A 40 13.56 -3.00 18.13
CA SER A 40 12.61 -3.42 17.10
C SER A 40 11.86 -4.72 17.44
N TYR A 41 11.75 -5.08 18.73
CA TYR A 41 11.07 -6.33 19.12
C TYR A 41 9.59 -6.40 18.65
N HIS A 42 8.95 -5.28 18.40
CA HIS A 42 7.59 -5.22 17.87
C HIS A 42 7.42 -5.87 16.48
N PHE A 43 8.53 -6.07 15.75
CA PHE A 43 8.51 -6.82 14.50
C PHE A 43 8.49 -8.33 14.71
N TYR A 44 8.69 -8.82 15.92
CA TYR A 44 8.79 -10.23 16.22
C TYR A 44 7.56 -10.75 16.95
N TYR A 45 7.22 -11.99 16.65
CA TYR A 45 6.22 -12.71 17.41
C TYR A 45 6.76 -13.07 18.80
N GLN A 46 5.85 -13.06 19.77
CA GLN A 46 6.15 -13.41 21.17
C GLN A 46 5.55 -14.76 21.56
N ASP A 47 4.79 -15.39 20.67
CA ASP A 47 4.12 -16.67 20.84
C ASP A 47 3.92 -17.35 19.50
N VAL A 48 3.45 -18.62 19.49
CA VAL A 48 3.06 -19.36 18.32
C VAL A 48 1.91 -18.68 17.59
N ILE A 49 1.85 -18.85 16.27
CA ILE A 49 0.76 -18.41 15.43
C ILE A 49 0.04 -19.61 14.83
N GLU A 50 -1.28 -19.48 14.61
CA GLU A 50 -2.12 -20.61 14.21
C GLU A 50 -2.00 -20.96 12.73
N SER A 51 -2.02 -19.95 11.88
CA SER A 51 -2.10 -20.11 10.42
C SER A 51 -1.04 -19.30 9.70
N PRO A 52 0.25 -19.71 9.79
CA PRO A 52 1.36 -18.96 9.19
C PRO A 52 1.27 -18.93 7.66
N LYS A 53 1.43 -17.75 7.10
CA LYS A 53 1.64 -17.54 5.66
C LYS A 53 2.82 -16.64 5.43
N PHE A 54 3.63 -16.94 4.44
CA PHE A 54 4.81 -16.17 4.08
C PHE A 54 4.43 -15.07 3.08
N TYR A 55 5.02 -13.90 3.21
CA TYR A 55 4.82 -12.81 2.24
C TYR A 55 5.52 -13.08 0.90
N GLY A 56 6.63 -13.81 0.94
CA GLY A 56 7.43 -14.11 -0.22
C GLY A 56 8.39 -15.27 0.02
N GLU A 57 9.37 -15.42 -0.86
CA GLU A 57 10.42 -16.43 -0.71
C GLU A 57 11.24 -16.17 0.57
N THR A 58 11.25 -17.14 1.47
CA THR A 58 11.88 -17.03 2.80
C THR A 58 12.78 -18.20 3.06
N SER A 59 14.02 -17.96 3.49
CA SER A 59 14.97 -19.00 3.87
C SER A 59 14.52 -19.71 5.15
N VAL A 60 14.63 -21.03 5.16
CA VAL A 60 14.41 -21.89 6.32
C VAL A 60 15.67 -22.68 6.66
N TYR A 61 15.82 -23.02 7.91
CA TYR A 61 17.07 -23.53 8.48
C TYR A 61 16.88 -24.90 9.11
N SER A 62 17.95 -25.69 9.11
CA SER A 62 17.94 -27.02 9.74
C SER A 62 18.09 -26.96 11.27
N THR A 63 18.58 -25.84 11.81
CA THR A 63 18.84 -25.66 13.24
C THR A 63 18.30 -24.30 13.70
N GLU A 64 17.99 -24.19 14.99
CA GLU A 64 17.41 -23.00 15.62
C GLU A 64 18.34 -21.78 15.64
N ASP A 65 19.64 -21.98 15.50
CA ASP A 65 20.63 -20.90 15.41
C ASP A 65 20.64 -20.16 14.08
N LEU A 66 19.80 -20.59 13.11
CA LEU A 66 19.60 -19.99 11.80
C LEU A 66 20.91 -19.86 10.98
N ILE A 67 21.88 -20.75 11.20
CA ILE A 67 23.17 -20.71 10.50
C ILE A 67 23.13 -21.54 9.23
N LYS A 68 22.61 -22.78 9.30
CA LYS A 68 22.59 -23.71 8.18
C LYS A 68 21.27 -23.65 7.44
N GLU A 69 21.22 -22.90 6.34
CA GLU A 69 20.07 -22.90 5.46
C GLU A 69 19.79 -24.29 4.89
N SER A 70 18.54 -24.72 4.94
CA SER A 70 18.09 -26.05 4.49
C SER A 70 17.14 -25.99 3.29
N GLY A 71 16.77 -24.77 2.88
CA GLY A 71 15.88 -24.53 1.75
C GLY A 71 15.15 -23.21 1.86
N LYS A 72 14.16 -23.04 0.98
CA LYS A 72 13.29 -21.87 0.95
C LYS A 72 11.83 -22.29 0.92
N VAL A 73 10.98 -21.44 1.47
CA VAL A 73 9.51 -21.52 1.42
C VAL A 73 8.96 -20.31 0.72
N ASN A 74 7.74 -20.38 0.21
CA ASN A 74 7.07 -19.28 -0.50
C ASN A 74 5.63 -19.09 0.01
N VAL A 75 4.89 -18.17 -0.60
CA VAL A 75 3.51 -17.83 -0.22
C VAL A 75 2.54 -19.01 -0.24
N ASP A 76 2.78 -19.99 -1.13
CA ASP A 76 1.92 -21.17 -1.28
C ASP A 76 2.29 -22.32 -0.34
N THR A 77 3.40 -22.19 0.40
CA THR A 77 3.89 -23.23 1.29
C THR A 77 2.97 -23.35 2.51
N LYS A 78 2.41 -24.55 2.69
CA LYS A 78 1.55 -24.87 3.84
C LYS A 78 2.36 -25.54 4.92
N LEU A 79 2.71 -24.82 5.96
CA LEU A 79 3.39 -25.30 7.15
C LEU A 79 2.67 -24.76 8.38
N SER A 80 2.78 -25.48 9.49
CA SER A 80 2.30 -25.01 10.79
C SER A 80 3.49 -24.66 11.67
N VAL A 81 3.29 -23.73 12.59
CA VAL A 81 4.24 -23.45 13.67
C VAL A 81 3.96 -24.42 14.81
N LEU A 82 4.97 -25.18 15.19
CA LEU A 82 4.87 -26.14 16.31
C LEU A 82 5.28 -25.51 17.62
N GLU A 83 6.28 -24.60 17.59
CA GLU A 83 6.88 -24.04 18.78
C GLU A 83 7.48 -22.66 18.48
N TRP A 84 7.35 -21.75 19.43
CA TRP A 84 8.08 -20.50 19.50
C TRP A 84 9.13 -20.59 20.59
N ARG A 85 10.35 -20.13 20.34
CA ARG A 85 11.41 -20.06 21.35
C ARG A 85 12.44 -18.99 20.99
N LEU A 86 13.28 -18.65 21.97
CA LEU A 86 14.51 -17.89 21.72
C LEU A 86 15.65 -18.87 21.45
N ASN A 87 16.42 -18.62 20.40
CA ASN A 87 17.64 -19.35 20.13
C ASN A 87 18.77 -18.93 21.09
N LYS A 88 19.97 -19.53 20.96
CA LYS A 88 21.11 -19.21 21.82
C LYS A 88 21.60 -17.77 21.71
N GLN A 89 21.30 -17.10 20.62
CA GLN A 89 21.61 -15.69 20.36
C GLN A 89 20.50 -14.74 20.88
N GLY A 90 19.44 -15.27 21.50
CA GLY A 90 18.30 -14.51 21.97
C GLY A 90 17.36 -14.04 20.86
N GLN A 91 17.43 -14.64 19.67
CA GLN A 91 16.54 -14.33 18.56
C GLN A 91 15.28 -15.20 18.61
N PRO A 92 14.09 -14.66 18.37
CA PRO A 92 12.86 -15.43 18.33
C PRO A 92 12.79 -16.27 17.04
N VAL A 93 12.51 -17.54 17.21
CA VAL A 93 12.41 -18.49 16.11
C VAL A 93 11.15 -19.34 16.23
N PHE A 94 10.60 -19.69 15.08
CA PHE A 94 9.57 -20.71 14.95
C PHE A 94 10.18 -22.03 14.51
N LYS A 95 9.76 -23.11 15.17
CA LYS A 95 9.93 -24.47 14.66
C LYS A 95 8.71 -24.83 13.82
N LEU A 96 8.93 -25.20 12.58
CA LEU A 96 7.90 -25.55 11.62
C LEU A 96 7.58 -27.06 11.65
N SER A 97 6.40 -27.43 11.11
CA SER A 97 5.92 -28.83 11.08
C SER A 97 6.81 -29.80 10.31
N ASN A 98 7.67 -29.30 9.44
CA ASN A 98 8.68 -30.08 8.72
C ASN A 98 10.04 -30.15 9.44
N ASN A 99 10.09 -29.77 10.73
CA ASN A 99 11.30 -29.71 11.57
C ASN A 99 12.35 -28.68 11.13
N GLN A 100 12.00 -27.74 10.26
CA GLN A 100 12.83 -26.59 9.93
C GLN A 100 12.55 -25.42 10.86
N PHE A 101 13.43 -24.43 10.83
CA PHE A 101 13.33 -23.22 11.65
C PHE A 101 13.29 -21.99 10.75
N VAL A 102 12.56 -20.97 11.20
CA VAL A 102 12.51 -19.65 10.58
C VAL A 102 12.49 -18.59 11.68
N MET A 103 12.98 -17.40 11.40
CA MET A 103 12.85 -16.30 12.34
C MET A 103 11.36 -15.98 12.55
N ALA A 104 10.96 -15.78 13.80
CA ALA A 104 9.58 -15.42 14.16
C ALA A 104 9.32 -13.92 13.91
N ASP A 105 9.45 -13.49 12.65
CA ASP A 105 9.49 -12.10 12.20
C ASP A 105 8.26 -11.76 11.37
N LYS A 106 7.48 -10.77 11.80
CA LYS A 106 6.27 -10.28 11.14
C LYS A 106 6.52 -9.69 9.76
N ARG A 107 7.75 -9.41 9.39
CA ARG A 107 8.14 -8.96 8.05
C ARG A 107 8.28 -10.12 7.06
N LEU A 108 8.45 -11.35 7.54
CA LEU A 108 8.62 -12.55 6.72
C LEU A 108 7.31 -13.32 6.56
N LEU A 109 6.51 -13.38 7.61
CA LEU A 109 5.27 -14.15 7.63
C LEU A 109 4.22 -13.48 8.52
N TYR A 110 2.95 -13.81 8.28
CA TYR A 110 1.81 -13.33 9.05
C TYR A 110 0.92 -14.50 9.47
N ASP A 111 0.12 -14.28 10.52
CA ASP A 111 -0.94 -15.19 10.91
C ASP A 111 -2.20 -14.87 10.13
N SER A 112 -2.60 -15.77 9.23
CA SER A 112 -3.80 -15.55 8.43
C SER A 112 -5.10 -15.72 9.22
N SER A 113 -5.05 -16.22 10.47
CA SER A 113 -6.24 -16.33 11.33
C SER A 113 -6.72 -14.98 11.87
N ILE A 114 -5.81 -13.98 11.94
CA ILE A 114 -6.13 -12.62 12.41
C ILE A 114 -6.33 -11.62 11.29
N VAL A 115 -6.17 -12.05 10.04
CA VAL A 115 -6.39 -11.21 8.87
C VAL A 115 -7.88 -11.21 8.54
N ASN A 116 -8.42 -10.04 8.33
CA ASN A 116 -9.79 -9.93 7.84
C ASN A 116 -9.80 -10.23 6.34
N ASP A 117 -10.36 -11.39 5.98
CA ASP A 117 -10.65 -11.71 4.59
C ASP A 117 -11.83 -10.86 4.13
N PHE A 118 -11.62 -10.07 3.11
CA PHE A 118 -12.71 -9.36 2.45
C PHE A 118 -12.38 -9.15 0.97
N SER A 119 -13.39 -8.96 0.16
CA SER A 119 -13.22 -8.54 -1.23
C SER A 119 -13.87 -7.18 -1.39
N LYS A 120 -13.06 -6.17 -1.62
CA LYS A 120 -13.51 -4.79 -1.78
C LYS A 120 -12.77 -4.13 -2.93
N ARG A 121 -13.51 -3.41 -3.76
CA ARG A 121 -12.93 -2.50 -4.75
C ARG A 121 -12.60 -1.17 -4.09
N VAL A 122 -11.40 -0.69 -4.34
CA VAL A 122 -10.89 0.57 -3.81
C VAL A 122 -10.12 1.30 -4.90
N TRP A 123 -9.91 2.59 -4.72
CA TRP A 123 -9.16 3.43 -5.66
C TRP A 123 -7.87 3.91 -4.98
N LEU A 124 -6.77 3.86 -5.73
CA LEU A 124 -5.48 4.32 -5.27
C LEU A 124 -5.40 5.85 -5.34
N GLU A 125 -4.98 6.49 -4.27
CA GLU A 125 -4.70 7.93 -4.24
C GLU A 125 -3.26 8.23 -4.68
N PRO A 126 -2.96 9.46 -5.16
CA PRO A 126 -1.59 9.84 -5.49
C PRO A 126 -0.63 9.70 -4.31
N GLY A 127 0.58 9.26 -4.58
CA GLY A 127 1.63 9.08 -3.57
C GLY A 127 1.62 7.71 -2.89
N PHE A 128 0.74 6.79 -3.30
CA PHE A 128 0.76 5.43 -2.79
C PHE A 128 2.09 4.74 -3.10
N VAL A 129 2.48 3.86 -2.19
CA VAL A 129 3.61 2.94 -2.36
C VAL A 129 3.10 1.53 -2.12
N VAL A 130 3.58 0.59 -2.92
CA VAL A 130 3.30 -0.83 -2.74
C VAL A 130 4.47 -1.47 -1.99
N TYR A 131 4.16 -2.18 -0.92
CA TYR A 131 5.14 -2.88 -0.09
C TYR A 131 4.99 -4.40 -0.20
N ASN A 132 6.08 -5.13 0.00
CA ASN A 132 6.03 -6.60 0.08
C ASN A 132 5.34 -7.09 1.36
N SER A 133 5.44 -6.34 2.45
CA SER A 133 4.72 -6.61 3.70
C SER A 133 4.36 -5.31 4.43
N PRO A 134 3.36 -5.31 5.33
CA PRO A 134 3.00 -4.13 6.13
C PRO A 134 4.09 -3.70 7.12
N TYR A 135 5.03 -4.57 7.43
CA TYR A 135 6.11 -4.32 8.40
C TYR A 135 7.47 -4.03 7.75
N ASP A 136 7.62 -4.35 6.47
CA ASP A 136 8.83 -4.08 5.70
C ASP A 136 8.55 -2.92 4.76
N GLN A 137 9.35 -1.87 4.85
CA GLN A 137 9.24 -0.70 3.98
C GLN A 137 9.93 -0.91 2.63
N GLN A 138 10.24 -2.16 2.26
CA GLN A 138 10.77 -2.46 0.95
C GLN A 138 9.68 -2.26 -0.11
N GLU A 139 9.89 -1.28 -0.96
CA GLU A 139 8.99 -0.97 -2.07
C GLU A 139 9.04 -2.04 -3.15
N LEU A 140 7.88 -2.45 -3.61
CA LEU A 140 7.72 -3.28 -4.78
C LEU A 140 7.54 -2.41 -6.02
N LYS A 141 8.21 -2.78 -7.11
CA LYS A 141 7.90 -2.21 -8.42
C LYS A 141 6.54 -2.70 -8.88
N SER A 142 5.61 -1.79 -9.07
CA SER A 142 4.29 -2.10 -9.60
C SER A 142 3.99 -1.27 -10.84
N THR A 143 3.04 -1.74 -11.66
CA THR A 143 2.51 -1.00 -12.82
C THR A 143 1.24 -0.22 -12.47
N LEU A 144 0.85 -0.21 -11.19
CA LEU A 144 -0.32 0.53 -10.73
C LEU A 144 -0.10 2.03 -10.85
N VAL A 145 -1.17 2.75 -11.13
CA VAL A 145 -1.16 4.21 -11.24
C VAL A 145 -2.19 4.83 -10.31
N ALA A 146 -1.99 6.09 -9.96
CA ALA A 146 -2.95 6.84 -9.16
C ALA A 146 -4.34 6.84 -9.82
N TYR A 147 -5.38 6.83 -8.99
CA TYR A 147 -6.79 6.78 -9.37
C TYR A 147 -7.24 5.49 -10.08
N GLN A 148 -6.39 4.47 -10.07
CA GLN A 148 -6.76 3.14 -10.56
C GLN A 148 -7.65 2.43 -9.55
N GLU A 149 -8.71 1.77 -10.05
CA GLU A 149 -9.51 0.83 -9.28
C GLU A 149 -8.76 -0.48 -9.14
N VAL A 150 -8.69 -1.00 -7.91
CA VAL A 150 -8.02 -2.26 -7.57
C VAL A 150 -8.89 -3.08 -6.63
N GLU A 151 -8.69 -4.39 -6.60
CA GLU A 151 -9.34 -5.30 -5.64
C GLU A 151 -8.42 -5.52 -4.44
N ALA A 152 -8.93 -5.22 -3.24
CA ALA A 152 -8.29 -5.56 -1.98
C ALA A 152 -8.98 -6.79 -1.38
N ASP A 153 -8.19 -7.75 -0.92
CA ASP A 153 -8.68 -9.04 -0.41
C ASP A 153 -8.37 -9.29 1.07
N MET A 154 -7.50 -8.49 1.67
CA MET A 154 -7.15 -8.59 3.09
C MET A 154 -6.83 -7.23 3.70
N SER A 155 -6.98 -7.09 5.01
CA SER A 155 -6.42 -5.98 5.76
C SER A 155 -5.64 -6.44 6.99
N ILE A 156 -4.64 -5.65 7.37
CA ILE A 156 -3.85 -5.86 8.56
C ILE A 156 -3.46 -4.50 9.18
N PHE A 157 -3.42 -4.45 10.52
CA PHE A 157 -2.97 -3.28 11.23
C PHE A 157 -1.51 -3.47 11.69
N ALA A 158 -0.61 -2.61 11.23
CA ALA A 158 0.81 -2.71 11.48
C ALA A 158 1.44 -1.33 11.71
N GLY A 159 2.26 -1.19 12.75
CA GLY A 159 2.99 0.04 13.02
C GLY A 159 2.12 1.28 13.25
N GLY A 160 0.86 1.12 13.67
CA GLY A 160 -0.08 2.23 13.87
C GLY A 160 -0.91 2.59 12.65
N HIS A 161 -0.73 1.91 11.52
CA HIS A 161 -1.45 2.11 10.26
C HIS A 161 -2.16 0.83 9.81
N GLU A 162 -3.29 0.99 9.14
CA GLU A 162 -3.92 -0.11 8.45
C GLU A 162 -3.38 -0.21 7.03
N PHE A 163 -3.12 -1.44 6.58
CA PHE A 163 -2.70 -1.76 5.23
C PHE A 163 -3.70 -2.69 4.58
N LEU A 164 -3.98 -2.45 3.30
CA LEU A 164 -4.75 -3.34 2.46
C LEU A 164 -3.82 -4.14 1.55
N HIS A 165 -4.07 -5.42 1.43
CA HIS A 165 -3.44 -6.25 0.43
C HIS A 165 -4.17 -6.08 -0.91
N ILE A 166 -3.48 -5.55 -1.89
CA ILE A 166 -3.96 -5.48 -3.26
C ILE A 166 -3.66 -6.84 -3.91
N LYS A 167 -4.71 -7.50 -4.29
CA LYS A 167 -4.70 -8.89 -4.76
C LYS A 167 -3.60 -9.15 -5.80
N GLN A 168 -2.73 -10.13 -5.51
CA GLN A 168 -1.59 -10.54 -6.34
C GLN A 168 -0.50 -9.48 -6.55
N ILE A 169 -0.52 -8.38 -5.81
CA ILE A 169 0.41 -7.27 -6.04
C ILE A 169 1.23 -6.96 -4.79
N GLY A 170 0.58 -6.66 -3.66
CA GLY A 170 1.27 -6.30 -2.42
C GLY A 170 0.41 -5.43 -1.52
N TRP A 171 1.03 -4.75 -0.58
CA TRP A 171 0.37 -4.02 0.49
C TRP A 171 0.46 -2.51 0.28
N VAL A 172 -0.64 -1.82 0.50
CA VAL A 172 -0.75 -0.36 0.41
C VAL A 172 -1.39 0.18 1.69
N SER A 173 -0.85 1.27 2.24
CA SER A 173 -1.45 1.95 3.39
C SER A 173 -2.82 2.52 3.03
N THR A 174 -3.79 2.40 3.94
CA THR A 174 -5.13 2.98 3.79
C THR A 174 -5.12 4.51 3.68
N ASP A 175 -4.04 5.17 4.08
CA ASP A 175 -3.85 6.62 3.91
C ASP A 175 -3.88 7.05 2.44
N TYR A 176 -3.62 6.12 1.52
CA TYR A 176 -3.61 6.33 0.07
C TYR A 176 -4.70 5.54 -0.65
N ILE A 177 -5.80 5.25 0.05
CA ILE A 177 -6.92 4.47 -0.48
C ILE A 177 -8.21 5.27 -0.35
N SER A 178 -8.97 5.36 -1.43
CA SER A 178 -10.36 5.83 -1.42
C SER A 178 -11.31 4.65 -1.58
N ASN A 179 -12.39 4.67 -0.80
CA ASN A 179 -13.46 3.68 -0.89
C ASN A 179 -14.44 3.95 -2.03
N ASP A 180 -14.44 5.19 -2.54
CA ASP A 180 -15.33 5.67 -3.59
C ASP A 180 -14.53 6.20 -4.78
N ASP A 181 -15.10 6.06 -5.98
CA ASP A 181 -14.56 6.71 -7.17
C ASP A 181 -14.73 8.23 -7.07
N ASN A 182 -13.65 8.91 -6.66
CA ASN A 182 -13.59 10.35 -6.47
C ASN A 182 -12.94 11.10 -7.65
N ARG A 183 -12.62 10.40 -8.76
CA ARG A 183 -11.89 10.97 -9.90
C ARG A 183 -12.52 12.26 -10.43
N ILE A 184 -13.85 12.29 -10.60
CA ILE A 184 -14.55 13.49 -11.09
C ILE A 184 -14.54 14.61 -10.05
N GLN A 185 -14.64 14.28 -8.75
CA GLN A 185 -14.47 15.26 -7.69
C GLN A 185 -13.08 15.91 -7.73
N LYS A 186 -12.03 15.11 -7.94
CA LYS A 186 -10.65 15.62 -8.08
C LYS A 186 -10.47 16.49 -9.32
N VAL A 187 -11.14 16.16 -10.44
CA VAL A 187 -11.19 17.03 -11.61
C VAL A 187 -11.85 18.34 -11.27
N GLN A 188 -13.00 18.33 -10.56
CA GLN A 188 -13.69 19.57 -10.14
C GLN A 188 -12.82 20.43 -9.23
N GLU A 189 -12.12 19.82 -8.25
CA GLU A 189 -11.20 20.53 -7.36
C GLU A 189 -10.07 21.20 -8.16
N LEU A 190 -9.48 20.49 -9.13
CA LEU A 190 -8.41 21.01 -9.99
C LEU A 190 -8.91 22.16 -10.87
N LEU A 191 -10.08 22.02 -11.48
CA LEU A 191 -10.69 23.08 -12.30
C LEU A 191 -10.95 24.33 -11.44
N SER A 192 -11.55 24.15 -10.28
CA SER A 192 -11.87 25.23 -9.36
C SER A 192 -10.62 25.96 -8.84
N ALA A 193 -9.54 25.22 -8.57
CA ALA A 193 -8.30 25.80 -8.05
C ALA A 193 -7.53 26.62 -9.09
N ASN A 194 -7.55 26.21 -10.37
CA ASN A 194 -6.63 26.76 -11.36
C ASN A 194 -7.29 27.59 -12.44
N TYR A 195 -8.62 27.45 -12.66
CA TYR A 195 -9.27 27.99 -13.87
C TYR A 195 -10.51 28.85 -13.60
N GLN A 196 -10.85 29.16 -12.35
CA GLN A 196 -12.06 29.94 -12.00
C GLN A 196 -12.18 31.30 -12.68
N ASN A 197 -11.05 31.95 -12.96
CA ASN A 197 -11.02 33.33 -13.50
C ASN A 197 -10.78 33.37 -15.02
N GLU A 198 -10.85 32.22 -15.68
CA GLU A 198 -10.57 32.10 -17.10
C GLU A 198 -11.85 32.37 -17.94
N GLN A 199 -11.66 32.93 -19.14
CA GLN A 199 -12.78 33.23 -20.07
C GLN A 199 -13.05 32.05 -21.02
N PHE A 200 -13.14 30.86 -20.47
CA PHE A 200 -13.49 29.65 -21.22
C PHE A 200 -14.44 28.77 -20.41
N SER A 201 -15.04 27.80 -21.08
CA SER A 201 -15.93 26.82 -20.50
C SER A 201 -15.31 25.42 -20.65
N ILE A 202 -15.35 24.65 -19.57
CA ILE A 202 -14.95 23.25 -19.56
C ILE A 202 -16.12 22.43 -19.02
N TYR A 203 -16.38 21.31 -19.68
CA TYR A 203 -17.30 20.27 -19.23
C TYR A 203 -16.66 18.91 -19.36
N VAL A 204 -16.66 18.13 -18.28
CA VAL A 204 -16.11 16.79 -18.21
C VAL A 204 -17.19 15.85 -17.70
N LYS A 205 -17.41 14.75 -18.37
CA LYS A 205 -18.34 13.70 -17.97
C LYS A 205 -17.65 12.35 -17.91
N GLN A 206 -17.74 11.70 -16.77
CA GLN A 206 -17.31 10.33 -16.61
C GLN A 206 -18.42 9.39 -17.10
N LEU A 207 -18.23 8.77 -18.24
CA LEU A 207 -19.28 7.98 -18.90
C LEU A 207 -19.69 6.75 -18.09
N SER A 208 -18.77 6.15 -17.32
CA SER A 208 -19.04 4.95 -16.52
C SER A 208 -19.96 5.19 -15.33
N THR A 209 -19.92 6.40 -14.74
CA THR A 209 -20.70 6.75 -13.53
C THR A 209 -21.75 7.80 -13.78
N GLY A 210 -21.69 8.52 -14.91
CA GLY A 210 -22.50 9.69 -15.21
C GLY A 210 -22.14 10.95 -14.42
N LYS A 211 -21.14 10.88 -13.51
CA LYS A 211 -20.68 12.05 -12.74
C LYS A 211 -20.04 13.10 -13.65
N GLU A 212 -20.16 14.36 -13.27
CA GLU A 212 -19.78 15.52 -14.08
C GLU A 212 -18.92 16.50 -13.26
N ALA A 213 -18.08 17.24 -13.97
CA ALA A 213 -17.29 18.35 -13.45
C ALA A 213 -17.22 19.45 -14.51
N GLY A 214 -17.18 20.70 -14.08
CA GLY A 214 -17.11 21.79 -15.05
C GLY A 214 -16.80 23.14 -14.46
N ILE A 215 -16.51 24.07 -15.34
CA ILE A 215 -16.37 25.50 -15.08
C ILE A 215 -17.04 26.25 -16.20
N ASN A 216 -17.93 27.17 -15.84
CA ASN A 216 -18.68 27.97 -16.79
C ASN A 216 -19.43 27.11 -17.85
N GLU A 217 -19.76 25.87 -17.55
CA GLU A 217 -20.34 24.91 -18.50
C GLU A 217 -21.67 25.35 -19.07
N ASP A 218 -22.45 26.11 -18.30
CA ASP A 218 -23.75 26.69 -18.73
C ASP A 218 -23.62 28.08 -19.34
N GLN A 219 -22.40 28.64 -19.37
CA GLN A 219 -22.21 30.00 -19.92
C GLN A 219 -22.21 29.95 -21.44
N LYS A 220 -23.01 30.86 -22.05
CA LYS A 220 -23.01 31.02 -23.51
C LYS A 220 -21.66 31.57 -23.98
N MET A 221 -20.94 30.80 -24.74
CA MET A 221 -19.67 31.16 -25.35
C MET A 221 -19.79 31.27 -26.87
N TYR A 222 -18.96 32.10 -27.49
CA TYR A 222 -18.85 32.14 -28.94
C TYR A 222 -18.18 30.86 -29.44
N SER A 223 -18.93 30.05 -30.18
CA SER A 223 -18.53 28.70 -30.58
C SER A 223 -17.46 28.62 -31.66
N ALA A 224 -17.27 29.72 -32.43
CA ALA A 224 -16.33 29.76 -33.55
C ALA A 224 -16.40 28.49 -34.44
N SER A 225 -15.27 27.86 -34.71
CA SER A 225 -15.18 26.64 -35.54
C SER A 225 -15.71 25.37 -34.86
N VAL A 226 -15.98 25.38 -33.57
CA VAL A 226 -16.55 24.21 -32.85
C VAL A 226 -17.91 23.83 -33.41
N MET A 227 -18.69 24.81 -33.90
CA MET A 227 -19.98 24.58 -34.58
C MET A 227 -19.88 23.69 -35.84
N LYS A 228 -18.70 23.51 -36.38
CA LYS A 228 -18.51 22.58 -37.54
C LYS A 228 -18.62 21.11 -37.12
N LEU A 229 -18.35 20.76 -35.86
CA LEU A 229 -18.39 19.37 -35.37
C LEU A 229 -19.79 18.73 -35.50
N PRO A 230 -20.90 19.38 -35.05
CA PRO A 230 -22.23 18.83 -35.24
C PRO A 230 -22.58 18.63 -36.71
N TYR A 231 -22.14 19.52 -37.61
CA TYR A 231 -22.37 19.36 -39.06
C TYR A 231 -21.57 18.19 -39.61
N LEU A 232 -20.30 18.02 -39.20
CA LEU A 232 -19.50 16.88 -39.62
C LEU A 232 -20.11 15.57 -39.15
N TYR A 233 -20.56 15.51 -37.89
CA TYR A 233 -21.27 14.36 -37.35
C TYR A 233 -22.54 14.04 -38.17
N TYR A 234 -23.39 15.03 -38.42
CA TYR A 234 -24.60 14.86 -39.21
C TYR A 234 -24.31 14.35 -40.62
N VAL A 235 -23.31 14.92 -41.29
CA VAL A 235 -22.92 14.49 -42.64
C VAL A 235 -22.40 13.03 -42.60
N GLN A 236 -21.59 12.68 -41.59
CA GLN A 236 -21.10 11.30 -41.46
C GLN A 236 -22.24 10.30 -41.22
N GLU A 237 -23.22 10.67 -40.38
CA GLU A 237 -24.42 9.86 -40.18
C GLU A 237 -25.19 9.64 -41.48
N LYS A 238 -25.34 10.69 -42.30
CA LYS A 238 -26.00 10.61 -43.63
C LYS A 238 -25.25 9.74 -44.64
N ILE A 239 -23.91 9.76 -44.56
CA ILE A 239 -23.07 8.84 -45.34
C ILE A 239 -23.27 7.40 -44.91
N ASN A 240 -23.25 7.15 -43.59
CA ASN A 240 -23.46 5.81 -43.03
C ASN A 240 -24.84 5.23 -43.34
N GLN A 241 -25.86 6.10 -43.45
CA GLN A 241 -27.22 5.73 -43.85
C GLN A 241 -27.36 5.51 -45.37
N GLY A 242 -26.37 5.89 -46.15
CA GLY A 242 -26.38 5.80 -47.60
C GLY A 242 -27.08 6.98 -48.31
N ASP A 243 -27.47 7.99 -47.57
CA ASP A 243 -28.14 9.21 -48.11
C ASP A 243 -27.14 10.09 -48.87
N TYR A 244 -25.87 10.09 -48.45
CA TYR A 244 -24.79 10.85 -49.07
C TYR A 244 -23.59 9.91 -49.36
N GLN A 245 -22.78 10.34 -50.36
CA GLN A 245 -21.45 9.79 -50.62
C GLN A 245 -20.40 10.86 -50.28
N LEU A 246 -19.14 10.46 -50.10
CA LEU A 246 -18.05 11.38 -49.78
C LEU A 246 -17.86 12.50 -50.81
N ASP A 247 -18.25 12.25 -52.09
CA ASP A 247 -18.18 13.18 -53.20
C ASP A 247 -19.51 13.87 -53.50
N THR A 248 -20.54 13.65 -52.67
CA THR A 248 -21.86 14.29 -52.88
C THR A 248 -21.72 15.82 -52.80
N LYS A 249 -22.10 16.47 -53.94
CA LYS A 249 -22.11 17.94 -54.02
C LYS A 249 -23.36 18.50 -53.39
N LEU A 250 -23.19 19.25 -52.31
CA LEU A 250 -24.29 19.96 -51.63
C LEU A 250 -24.43 21.35 -52.24
N LYS A 251 -25.67 21.74 -52.56
CA LYS A 251 -25.97 23.11 -53.05
C LYS A 251 -26.08 24.05 -51.84
N TYR A 252 -25.26 25.08 -51.83
CA TYR A 252 -25.42 26.16 -50.88
C TYR A 252 -26.68 26.96 -51.22
N VAL A 253 -27.56 27.13 -50.26
CA VAL A 253 -28.76 28.02 -50.36
C VAL A 253 -28.52 29.13 -49.37
N SER A 254 -28.36 30.36 -49.91
CA SER A 254 -28.21 31.59 -49.14
C SER A 254 -29.55 32.07 -48.60
#